data_354d7e3860175f3640d6fbad35b8761e
#
_entry.id   354d7e3860175f3640d6fbad35b8761e
#
_cell.length_a   1.000
_cell.length_b   1.000
_cell.length_c   1.000
_cell.angle_alpha   90.00
_cell.angle_beta   90.00
_cell.angle_gamma   90.00
#
_symmetry.space_group_name_H-M   'P 1'
#
loop_
_entity.id
_entity.type
_entity.pdbx_description
1 polymer ?
#
loop_
_entity_poly.entity_id
_entity_poly.type
_entity_poly.pdbx_seq_one_letter_code
_entity_poly.pdbx_strand_id
1 'polypeptide(L)'
;MAAGLGRPLEKIAGFASAYLIGYTRLYSIPVGAGEACDLLIFRFGESETKKTAIKRLAVNQGATMNPFEDMRMFCQVMDSGSFTAAADQLGLSKQFVSRRLMQLEERLGVRLLNRSTRRLDVTPLGQSYYESALRLLSEVEQVEQGIAGQTTEPRGTIRLSAPLSFAVAHLGCLLPEFLQRYREVTVEVDLSDRPVDLLGEGYDLALRIGVLEDSTLIARRLASIERVYCASPEYLAERGTPLKPEDLHTHDCLPYGHSRQVQWRFEGQGRPQNVNVTGRMRVNNGELLKDAAIAGMGITYLPTFIVGSALEDGRLVPVLDDLRPVPLTLSAVYPQHRQRSRPVQALIEFLRERLNQGEEVSPLR
;
A
#
# COMPACT_ATOMS: atom_id res chain seq x y z
N MET A 1 2.24 17.20 59.49
CA MET A 1 1.75 15.84 59.17
C MET A 1 2.17 15.47 57.78
N ALA A 2 3.22 14.71 57.68
CA ALA A 2 3.75 14.17 56.42
C ALA A 2 3.29 12.70 56.34
N ALA A 3 2.71 12.28 55.24
CA ALA A 3 2.66 10.86 54.82
C ALA A 3 1.99 10.77 53.40
N GLY A 4 2.71 10.16 52.44
CA GLY A 4 2.06 9.40 51.41
C GLY A 4 2.32 9.81 49.96
N LEU A 5 3.57 9.95 49.54
CA LEU A 5 3.92 9.91 48.09
C LEU A 5 5.19 9.04 47.92
N GLY A 6 4.97 7.74 47.98
CA GLY A 6 6.03 6.78 47.72
C GLY A 6 5.44 5.46 47.29
N ARG A 7 5.23 5.29 45.99
CA ARG A 7 5.16 4.03 45.23
C ARG A 7 4.45 4.28 43.90
N PRO A 8 5.16 4.68 42.86
CA PRO A 8 5.10 3.88 41.61
C PRO A 8 6.43 3.79 40.83
N LEU A 9 7.57 4.20 41.35
CA LEU A 9 8.83 4.18 40.59
C LEU A 9 9.60 2.86 40.62
N GLU A 10 9.30 1.98 41.57
CA GLU A 10 9.99 0.67 41.67
C GLU A 10 9.53 -0.36 40.62
N LYS A 11 8.34 -0.21 40.03
CA LYS A 11 7.89 -1.13 38.97
C LYS A 11 8.45 -0.82 37.59
N ILE A 12 8.94 0.40 37.34
CA ILE A 12 9.55 0.78 36.06
C ILE A 12 11.04 0.43 36.03
N ALA A 13 11.70 0.45 37.19
CA ALA A 13 13.11 0.05 37.31
C ALA A 13 13.32 -1.47 37.12
N GLY A 14 12.33 -2.30 37.40
CA GLY A 14 12.40 -3.75 37.21
C GLY A 14 12.38 -4.20 35.74
N PHE A 15 11.73 -3.45 34.85
CA PHE A 15 11.67 -3.79 33.42
C PHE A 15 12.91 -3.31 32.64
N ALA A 16 13.52 -2.21 33.01
CA ALA A 16 14.76 -1.73 32.40
C ALA A 16 15.99 -2.57 32.80
N SER A 17 15.99 -3.14 34.01
CA SER A 17 17.09 -3.99 34.49
C SER A 17 17.10 -5.37 33.83
N ALA A 18 15.93 -5.91 33.41
CA ALA A 18 15.85 -7.20 32.72
C ALA A 18 16.35 -7.16 31.28
N TYR A 19 16.29 -5.98 30.63
CA TYR A 19 16.80 -5.80 29.25
C TYR A 19 18.30 -5.51 29.18
N LEU A 20 18.90 -4.95 30.25
CA LEU A 20 20.35 -4.68 30.34
C LEU A 20 21.16 -5.87 30.87
N ILE A 21 20.55 -6.82 31.56
CA ILE A 21 21.26 -8.00 32.12
C ILE A 21 21.61 -9.02 31.03
N GLY A 22 20.96 -8.98 29.86
CA GLY A 22 21.31 -9.83 28.71
C GLY A 22 22.61 -9.47 27.99
N TYR A 23 23.10 -8.22 28.14
CA TYR A 23 24.27 -7.71 27.41
C TYR A 23 25.53 -7.54 28.25
N THR A 24 25.46 -7.61 29.60
CA THR A 24 26.57 -7.29 30.47
C THR A 24 27.14 -8.45 31.28
N ARG A 25 26.78 -9.70 30.96
CA ARG A 25 27.23 -10.87 31.74
C ARG A 25 28.43 -11.60 31.16
N LEU A 26 29.25 -10.93 30.41
CA LEU A 26 30.46 -11.58 29.82
C LEU A 26 31.81 -10.97 30.21
N TYR A 27 31.88 -9.92 30.99
CA TYR A 27 33.21 -9.38 31.46
C TYR A 27 33.05 -8.69 32.80
N SER A 28 32.98 -9.42 33.88
CA SER A 28 33.39 -8.94 35.22
C SER A 28 34.01 -10.08 36.00
N ILE A 29 35.32 -10.14 35.95
CA ILE A 29 36.12 -10.85 36.94
C ILE A 29 36.38 -9.82 38.03
N PRO A 30 36.02 -10.04 39.33
CA PRO A 30 36.31 -9.12 40.38
C PRO A 30 37.80 -9.22 40.71
N VAL A 31 38.57 -8.18 40.45
CA VAL A 31 39.91 -7.96 41.05
C VAL A 31 39.70 -6.97 42.20
N GLY A 32 40.26 -7.33 43.34
CA GLY A 32 40.09 -6.66 44.61
C GLY A 32 40.44 -5.16 44.60
N ALA A 33 39.95 -4.49 45.62
CA ALA A 33 39.93 -3.07 45.84
C ALA A 33 41.29 -2.35 45.57
N GLY A 34 41.22 -1.33 44.74
CA GLY A 34 42.28 -0.32 44.61
C GLY A 34 42.73 -0.04 43.18
N GLU A 35 42.33 1.12 42.70
CA GLU A 35 42.90 1.84 41.57
C GLU A 35 42.67 1.35 40.11
N ALA A 36 42.13 2.28 39.31
CA ALA A 36 42.21 2.42 37.87
C ALA A 36 41.67 1.27 37.01
N CYS A 37 40.58 1.55 36.28
CA CYS A 37 40.10 0.77 35.14
C CYS A 37 41.11 0.82 34.00
N ASP A 38 42.05 -0.11 33.97
CA ASP A 38 42.85 -0.37 32.78
C ASP A 38 42.15 -1.34 31.86
N LEU A 39 41.81 -0.86 30.68
CA LEU A 39 41.23 -1.64 29.56
C LEU A 39 42.32 -2.58 29.05
N LEU A 40 42.37 -3.81 29.54
CA LEU A 40 43.24 -4.86 29.02
C LEU A 40 42.79 -5.31 27.64
N ILE A 41 43.32 -4.65 26.62
CA ILE A 41 43.25 -5.13 25.22
C ILE A 41 44.26 -6.26 25.08
N PHE A 42 43.78 -7.51 25.16
CA PHE A 42 44.57 -8.67 24.77
C PHE A 42 44.78 -8.66 23.25
N ARG A 43 45.96 -8.24 22.79
CA ARG A 43 46.48 -8.54 21.45
C ARG A 43 46.89 -10.00 21.41
N PHE A 44 46.05 -10.82 20.82
CA PHE A 44 46.41 -12.18 20.44
C PHE A 44 46.92 -12.21 19.00
N GLY A 45 48.03 -12.84 18.74
CA GLY A 45 48.59 -13.07 17.41
C GLY A 45 47.68 -13.93 16.50
N GLU A 46 47.82 -13.73 15.23
CA GLU A 46 47.07 -14.43 14.20
C GLU A 46 47.48 -15.92 14.17
N SER A 47 46.62 -16.80 14.67
CA SER A 47 46.78 -18.25 14.43
C SER A 47 45.40 -18.84 14.00
N GLU A 48 45.44 -19.82 13.12
CA GLU A 48 44.26 -20.50 12.56
C GLU A 48 43.31 -21.11 13.60
N THR A 49 43.77 -21.29 14.84
CA THR A 49 42.96 -21.74 15.98
C THR A 49 41.86 -20.75 16.37
N LYS A 50 42.01 -19.44 16.08
CA LYS A 50 41.00 -18.44 16.37
C LYS A 50 39.76 -18.47 15.49
N LYS A 51 39.96 -18.70 14.20
CA LYS A 51 38.82 -18.84 13.27
C LYS A 51 37.93 -20.02 13.68
N THR A 52 38.52 -21.06 14.24
CA THR A 52 37.80 -22.25 14.73
C THR A 52 37.13 -22.01 16.08
N ALA A 53 37.72 -21.22 16.97
CA ALA A 53 37.14 -20.88 18.28
C ALA A 53 35.98 -19.89 18.14
N ILE A 54 36.09 -18.89 17.28
CA ILE A 54 34.99 -17.94 16.98
C ILE A 54 33.86 -18.68 16.25
N LYS A 55 34.18 -19.60 15.33
CA LYS A 55 33.17 -20.47 14.72
C LYS A 55 32.48 -21.39 15.73
N ARG A 56 33.19 -21.93 16.74
CA ARG A 56 32.60 -22.78 17.78
C ARG A 56 31.79 -22.00 18.80
N LEU A 57 32.15 -20.77 19.14
CA LEU A 57 31.37 -19.88 20.01
C LEU A 57 30.07 -19.41 19.34
N ALA A 58 30.12 -19.13 18.05
CA ALA A 58 28.93 -18.78 17.28
C ALA A 58 27.95 -19.97 17.09
N VAL A 59 28.44 -21.21 17.18
CA VAL A 59 27.63 -22.43 16.99
C VAL A 59 26.97 -22.89 18.32
N ASN A 60 27.49 -22.46 19.50
CA ASN A 60 27.04 -22.98 20.79
C ASN A 60 26.22 -21.97 21.62
N GLN A 61 25.98 -20.76 21.15
CA GLN A 61 24.93 -19.94 21.73
C GLN A 61 23.61 -20.43 21.15
N GLY A 62 22.75 -20.95 22.03
CA GLY A 62 21.31 -21.13 21.73
C GLY A 62 20.76 -19.75 21.33
N ALA A 63 20.92 -19.43 20.05
CA ALA A 63 20.49 -18.16 19.48
C ALA A 63 19.01 -18.05 19.78
N THR A 64 18.64 -17.10 20.64
CA THR A 64 17.28 -16.61 20.77
C THR A 64 16.72 -16.48 19.36
N MET A 65 15.67 -17.26 19.05
CA MET A 65 15.09 -17.28 17.72
C MET A 65 14.61 -15.87 17.40
N ASN A 66 15.30 -15.20 16.45
CA ASN A 66 14.89 -13.89 15.95
C ASN A 66 13.95 -14.11 14.76
N PRO A 67 12.65 -13.85 14.89
CA PRO A 67 11.69 -14.08 13.83
C PRO A 67 12.02 -13.30 12.55
N PHE A 68 12.62 -12.12 12.65
CA PHE A 68 13.00 -11.30 11.49
C PHE A 68 14.16 -11.91 10.71
N GLU A 69 15.12 -12.52 11.39
CA GLU A 69 16.21 -13.26 10.71
C GLU A 69 15.68 -14.51 9.99
N ASP A 70 14.74 -15.22 10.60
CA ASP A 70 14.10 -16.37 9.96
C ASP A 70 13.31 -15.94 8.71
N MET A 71 12.57 -14.81 8.78
CA MET A 71 11.85 -14.22 7.65
C MET A 71 12.83 -13.82 6.53
N ARG A 72 13.89 -13.07 6.84
CA ARG A 72 14.92 -12.67 5.87
C ARG A 72 15.55 -13.88 5.17
N MET A 73 15.88 -14.91 5.94
CA MET A 73 16.47 -16.13 5.39
C MET A 73 15.50 -16.88 4.49
N PHE A 74 14.22 -16.94 4.87
CA PHE A 74 13.19 -17.57 4.04
C PHE A 74 12.99 -16.79 2.74
N CYS A 75 12.84 -15.44 2.81
CA CYS A 75 12.74 -14.60 1.62
C CYS A 75 13.95 -14.79 0.69
N GLN A 76 15.17 -14.82 1.24
CA GLN A 76 16.37 -15.02 0.43
C GLN A 76 16.39 -16.38 -0.28
N VAL A 77 15.85 -17.44 0.35
CA VAL A 77 15.73 -18.76 -0.28
C VAL A 77 14.69 -18.74 -1.41
N MET A 78 13.60 -18.03 -1.21
CA MET A 78 12.57 -17.84 -2.23
C MET A 78 13.10 -17.09 -3.45
N ASP A 79 13.76 -15.94 -3.23
CA ASP A 79 14.33 -15.08 -4.27
C ASP A 79 15.41 -15.78 -5.09
N SER A 80 16.26 -16.55 -4.41
CA SER A 80 17.37 -17.27 -5.06
C SER A 80 16.94 -18.57 -5.75
N GLY A 81 15.73 -19.07 -5.46
CA GLY A 81 15.25 -20.36 -5.95
C GLY A 81 16.09 -21.56 -5.50
N SER A 82 17.06 -21.37 -4.58
CA SER A 82 18.02 -22.39 -4.17
C SER A 82 18.59 -22.14 -2.78
N PHE A 83 18.58 -23.18 -1.93
CA PHE A 83 19.22 -23.12 -0.61
C PHE A 83 20.72 -22.82 -0.69
N THR A 84 21.40 -23.28 -1.75
CA THR A 84 22.84 -23.06 -1.92
C THR A 84 23.13 -21.63 -2.28
N ALA A 85 22.42 -21.07 -3.26
CA ALA A 85 22.57 -19.68 -3.68
C ALA A 85 22.19 -18.70 -2.55
N ALA A 86 21.11 -18.96 -1.82
CA ALA A 86 20.74 -18.16 -0.66
C ALA A 86 21.81 -18.20 0.45
N ALA A 87 22.36 -19.38 0.73
CA ALA A 87 23.42 -19.54 1.73
C ALA A 87 24.69 -18.76 1.35
N ASP A 88 25.09 -18.82 0.07
CA ASP A 88 26.25 -18.08 -0.45
C ASP A 88 26.04 -16.56 -0.32
N GLN A 89 24.85 -16.04 -0.68
CA GLN A 89 24.50 -14.63 -0.57
C GLN A 89 24.44 -14.12 0.89
N LEU A 90 23.97 -14.98 1.81
CA LEU A 90 23.92 -14.67 3.24
C LEU A 90 25.25 -14.87 3.97
N GLY A 91 26.27 -15.42 3.31
CA GLY A 91 27.54 -15.79 3.95
C GLY A 91 27.41 -16.92 4.98
N LEU A 92 26.41 -17.80 4.81
CA LEU A 92 26.07 -18.89 5.73
C LEU A 92 26.31 -20.25 5.07
N SER A 93 26.31 -21.34 5.87
CA SER A 93 26.34 -22.68 5.29
C SER A 93 24.94 -23.12 4.88
N LYS A 94 24.83 -23.86 3.77
CA LYS A 94 23.57 -24.48 3.30
C LYS A 94 22.87 -25.28 4.40
N GLN A 95 23.64 -26.02 5.20
CA GLN A 95 23.11 -26.81 6.32
C GLN A 95 22.48 -25.93 7.40
N PHE A 96 23.10 -24.78 7.69
CA PHE A 96 22.57 -23.82 8.64
C PHE A 96 21.23 -23.24 8.16
N VAL A 97 21.17 -22.74 6.91
CA VAL A 97 19.95 -22.21 6.30
C VAL A 97 18.83 -23.27 6.31
N SER A 98 19.14 -24.49 5.85
CA SER A 98 18.15 -25.58 5.82
C SER A 98 17.61 -25.94 7.22
N ARG A 99 18.48 -25.97 8.23
CA ARG A 99 18.09 -26.27 9.61
C ARG A 99 17.22 -25.15 10.19
N ARG A 100 17.58 -23.88 9.95
CA ARG A 100 16.80 -22.72 10.43
C ARG A 100 15.40 -22.68 9.83
N LEU A 101 15.27 -22.97 8.53
CA LEU A 101 13.96 -23.03 7.89
C LEU A 101 13.14 -24.24 8.35
N MET A 102 13.78 -25.37 8.71
CA MET A 102 13.05 -26.45 9.38
C MET A 102 12.47 -26.02 10.73
N GLN A 103 13.26 -25.32 11.53
CA GLN A 103 12.81 -24.79 12.82
C GLN A 103 11.70 -23.74 12.67
N LEU A 104 11.76 -22.93 11.61
CA LEU A 104 10.67 -22.00 11.27
C LEU A 104 9.37 -22.75 10.96
N GLU A 105 9.42 -23.77 10.07
CA GLU A 105 8.27 -24.62 9.73
C GLU A 105 7.71 -25.34 10.96
N GLU A 106 8.58 -25.86 11.82
CA GLU A 106 8.21 -26.54 13.07
C GLU A 106 7.52 -25.59 14.05
N ARG A 107 8.04 -24.36 14.20
CA ARG A 107 7.44 -23.32 15.02
C ARG A 107 6.07 -22.87 14.52
N LEU A 108 5.89 -22.78 13.20
CA LEU A 108 4.62 -22.42 12.58
C LEU A 108 3.64 -23.60 12.52
N GLY A 109 4.10 -24.82 12.71
CA GLY A 109 3.28 -26.04 12.60
C GLY A 109 2.85 -26.38 11.18
N VAL A 110 3.46 -25.74 10.15
CA VAL A 110 3.10 -25.91 8.75
C VAL A 110 4.35 -26.04 7.87
N ARG A 111 4.18 -26.66 6.70
CA ARG A 111 5.22 -26.70 5.69
C ARG A 111 5.11 -25.52 4.76
N LEU A 112 6.20 -24.77 4.63
CA LEU A 112 6.33 -23.66 3.69
C LEU A 112 6.96 -24.10 2.36
N LEU A 113 7.81 -25.14 2.41
CA LEU A 113 8.53 -25.67 1.26
C LEU A 113 8.32 -27.18 1.15
N ASN A 114 8.03 -27.66 -0.05
CA ASN A 114 8.06 -29.09 -0.37
C ASN A 114 9.49 -29.52 -0.64
N ARG A 115 9.95 -30.54 0.08
CA ARG A 115 11.31 -31.07 -0.05
C ARG A 115 11.40 -32.09 -1.17
N SER A 116 11.51 -31.64 -2.41
CA SER A 116 12.00 -32.47 -3.49
C SER A 116 13.48 -32.15 -3.78
N THR A 117 14.29 -33.16 -4.03
CA THR A 117 15.75 -33.03 -4.11
C THR A 117 16.26 -32.29 -5.35
N ARG A 118 15.41 -31.92 -6.29
CA ARG A 118 15.80 -31.33 -7.59
C ARG A 118 15.33 -29.89 -7.85
N ARG A 119 14.29 -29.41 -7.17
CA ARG A 119 13.78 -28.04 -7.29
C ARG A 119 13.21 -27.55 -5.96
N LEU A 120 13.34 -26.25 -5.71
CA LEU A 120 12.61 -25.59 -4.65
C LEU A 120 11.13 -25.54 -5.07
N ASP A 121 10.28 -26.21 -4.34
CA ASP A 121 8.83 -26.22 -4.58
C ASP A 121 8.14 -25.59 -3.36
N VAL A 122 7.38 -24.54 -3.59
CA VAL A 122 6.79 -23.68 -2.57
C VAL A 122 5.34 -24.09 -2.34
N THR A 123 4.93 -24.22 -1.09
CA THR A 123 3.52 -24.49 -0.76
C THR A 123 2.69 -23.20 -0.88
N PRO A 124 1.36 -23.27 -1.04
CA PRO A 124 0.50 -22.08 -0.97
C PRO A 124 0.67 -21.27 0.33
N LEU A 125 0.89 -21.95 1.48
CA LEU A 125 1.21 -21.30 2.75
C LEU A 125 2.59 -20.67 2.74
N GLY A 126 3.57 -21.28 2.05
CA GLY A 126 4.89 -20.70 1.84
C GLY A 126 4.84 -19.42 1.04
N GLN A 127 4.05 -19.39 -0.02
CA GLN A 127 3.84 -18.18 -0.83
C GLN A 127 3.20 -17.05 0.00
N SER A 128 2.14 -17.34 0.73
CA SER A 128 1.49 -16.37 1.61
C SER A 128 2.41 -15.86 2.73
N TYR A 129 3.23 -16.76 3.30
CA TYR A 129 4.23 -16.37 4.29
C TYR A 129 5.32 -15.48 3.71
N TYR A 130 5.81 -15.78 2.49
CA TYR A 130 6.79 -14.96 1.77
C TYR A 130 6.31 -13.52 1.57
N GLU A 131 5.12 -13.36 1.03
CA GLU A 131 4.50 -12.05 0.81
C GLU A 131 4.33 -11.26 2.11
N SER A 132 3.93 -11.95 3.18
CA SER A 132 3.77 -11.33 4.50
C SER A 132 5.11 -10.97 5.14
N ALA A 133 6.13 -11.83 4.99
CA ALA A 133 7.47 -11.61 5.50
C ALA A 133 8.15 -10.41 4.82
N LEU A 134 8.04 -10.29 3.49
CA LEU A 134 8.55 -9.13 2.75
C LEU A 134 7.96 -7.82 3.27
N ARG A 135 6.64 -7.79 3.51
CA ARG A 135 5.96 -6.60 4.05
C ARG A 135 6.49 -6.22 5.42
N LEU A 136 6.55 -7.17 6.34
CA LEU A 136 7.03 -6.94 7.72
C LEU A 136 8.49 -6.48 7.75
N LEU A 137 9.34 -7.08 6.94
CA LEU A 137 10.76 -6.70 6.83
C LEU A 137 10.91 -5.28 6.29
N SER A 138 10.12 -4.91 5.28
CA SER A 138 10.07 -3.54 4.75
C SER A 138 9.61 -2.53 5.81
N GLU A 139 8.62 -2.90 6.64
CA GLU A 139 8.15 -2.03 7.73
C GLU A 139 9.23 -1.80 8.80
N VAL A 140 9.94 -2.87 9.19
CA VAL A 140 11.06 -2.75 10.15
C VAL A 140 12.14 -1.83 9.59
N GLU A 141 12.53 -2.01 8.34
CA GLU A 141 13.51 -1.16 7.67
C GLU A 141 13.09 0.31 7.63
N GLN A 142 11.81 0.59 7.32
CA GLN A 142 11.27 1.95 7.31
C GLN A 142 11.30 2.61 8.70
N VAL A 143 10.98 1.85 9.75
CA VAL A 143 11.04 2.33 11.14
C VAL A 143 12.49 2.66 11.53
N GLU A 144 13.44 1.76 11.24
CA GLU A 144 14.86 1.97 11.53
C GLU A 144 15.41 3.20 10.78
N GLN A 145 15.05 3.37 9.52
CA GLN A 145 15.44 4.54 8.72
C GLN A 145 14.82 5.84 9.24
N GLY A 146 13.57 5.80 9.70
CA GLY A 146 12.87 6.94 10.27
C GLY A 146 13.55 7.45 11.58
N ILE A 147 14.11 6.55 12.35
CA ILE A 147 14.81 6.88 13.61
C ILE A 147 16.23 7.39 13.35
N ALA A 148 16.90 6.86 12.35
CA ALA A 148 18.28 7.21 12.03
C ALA A 148 18.48 8.66 11.54
N GLY A 149 17.40 9.45 11.36
CA GLY A 149 17.46 10.88 11.00
C GLY A 149 18.12 11.17 9.65
N GLN A 150 18.49 10.14 8.90
CA GLN A 150 19.13 10.31 7.60
C GLN A 150 18.12 10.76 6.57
N THR A 151 18.46 11.79 5.84
CA THR A 151 17.76 12.26 4.62
C THR A 151 18.01 11.25 3.50
N THR A 152 17.42 10.08 3.61
CA THR A 152 17.54 9.05 2.59
C THR A 152 16.45 9.26 1.54
N GLU A 153 16.81 9.14 0.26
CA GLU A 153 15.87 9.14 -0.84
C GLU A 153 14.78 8.06 -0.62
N PRO A 154 13.53 8.31 -1.10
CA PRO A 154 12.48 7.30 -1.07
C PRO A 154 12.95 6.03 -1.77
N ARG A 155 12.77 4.87 -1.12
CA ARG A 155 13.14 3.55 -1.65
C ARG A 155 12.19 2.46 -1.16
N GLY A 156 12.09 1.37 -1.92
CA GLY A 156 11.25 0.22 -1.60
C GLY A 156 10.03 0.11 -2.50
N THR A 157 9.17 -0.86 -2.22
CA THR A 157 7.99 -1.16 -3.04
C THR A 157 6.74 -0.49 -2.47
N ILE A 158 5.92 0.09 -3.35
CA ILE A 158 4.59 0.64 -3.05
C ILE A 158 3.57 -0.25 -3.76
N ARG A 159 2.68 -0.90 -3.00
CA ARG A 159 1.53 -1.63 -3.53
C ARG A 159 0.32 -0.69 -3.57
N LEU A 160 -0.05 -0.28 -4.78
CA LEU A 160 -1.08 0.70 -5.07
C LEU A 160 -2.33 0.04 -5.65
N SER A 161 -3.51 0.33 -5.07
CA SER A 161 -4.80 0.06 -5.71
C SER A 161 -5.36 1.35 -6.29
N ALA A 162 -5.82 1.33 -7.55
CA ALA A 162 -6.35 2.52 -8.22
C ALA A 162 -7.58 2.19 -9.09
N PRO A 163 -8.50 3.17 -9.30
CA PRO A 163 -9.61 3.00 -10.22
C PRO A 163 -9.11 2.83 -11.65
N LEU A 164 -9.68 1.85 -12.39
CA LEU A 164 -9.19 1.47 -13.72
C LEU A 164 -9.16 2.65 -14.70
N SER A 165 -10.29 3.32 -14.91
CA SER A 165 -10.39 4.41 -15.89
C SER A 165 -9.47 5.59 -15.53
N PHE A 166 -9.36 5.93 -14.25
CA PHE A 166 -8.45 6.98 -13.77
C PHE A 166 -6.98 6.61 -13.99
N ALA A 167 -6.63 5.37 -13.69
CA ALA A 167 -5.26 4.90 -13.88
C ALA A 167 -4.82 4.94 -15.34
N VAL A 168 -5.68 4.46 -16.25
CA VAL A 168 -5.40 4.50 -17.69
C VAL A 168 -5.28 5.94 -18.20
N ALA A 169 -6.16 6.84 -17.76
CA ALA A 169 -6.16 8.23 -18.22
C ALA A 169 -4.99 9.06 -17.66
N HIS A 170 -4.56 8.82 -16.41
CA HIS A 170 -3.62 9.70 -15.73
C HIS A 170 -2.37 9.02 -15.18
N LEU A 171 -2.49 7.85 -14.51
CA LEU A 171 -1.33 7.19 -13.92
C LEU A 171 -0.36 6.65 -14.96
N GLY A 172 -0.84 6.36 -16.17
CA GLY A 172 0.00 5.89 -17.29
C GLY A 172 1.15 6.84 -17.64
N CYS A 173 0.99 8.16 -17.46
CA CYS A 173 2.05 9.14 -17.65
C CYS A 173 2.71 9.56 -16.31
N LEU A 174 1.96 9.65 -15.22
CA LEU A 174 2.45 10.13 -13.94
C LEU A 174 3.39 9.14 -13.24
N LEU A 175 3.10 7.83 -13.28
CA LEU A 175 3.95 6.83 -12.64
C LEU A 175 5.34 6.70 -13.28
N PRO A 176 5.48 6.68 -14.61
CA PRO A 176 6.82 6.73 -15.23
C PRO A 176 7.64 7.94 -14.80
N GLU A 177 7.04 9.14 -14.74
CA GLU A 177 7.71 10.34 -14.28
C GLU A 177 8.15 10.22 -12.82
N PHE A 178 7.27 9.71 -11.96
CA PHE A 178 7.58 9.45 -10.55
C PHE A 178 8.75 8.48 -10.41
N LEU A 179 8.76 7.36 -11.12
CA LEU A 179 9.81 6.34 -11.08
C LEU A 179 11.14 6.82 -11.67
N GLN A 180 11.11 7.75 -12.63
CA GLN A 180 12.34 8.40 -13.14
C GLN A 180 12.96 9.30 -12.06
N ARG A 181 12.13 9.99 -11.25
CA ARG A 181 12.58 10.85 -10.15
C ARG A 181 13.10 10.04 -8.96
N TYR A 182 12.47 8.90 -8.65
CA TYR A 182 12.79 8.05 -7.48
C TYR A 182 13.20 6.64 -7.91
N ARG A 183 14.45 6.50 -8.32
CA ARG A 183 14.98 5.29 -8.99
C ARG A 183 15.01 4.05 -8.11
N GLU A 184 15.01 4.21 -6.78
CA GLU A 184 15.00 3.11 -5.82
C GLU A 184 13.59 2.71 -5.35
N VAL A 185 12.55 3.30 -5.97
CA VAL A 185 11.16 2.95 -5.70
C VAL A 185 10.64 2.02 -6.79
N THR A 186 9.93 0.99 -6.37
CA THR A 186 9.12 0.11 -7.23
C THR A 186 7.66 0.34 -6.93
N VAL A 187 6.79 0.35 -7.95
CA VAL A 187 5.34 0.48 -7.78
C VAL A 187 4.66 -0.72 -8.42
N GLU A 188 3.90 -1.44 -7.60
CA GLU A 188 3.00 -2.51 -8.03
C GLU A 188 1.58 -1.95 -8.04
N VAL A 189 0.90 -1.99 -9.18
CA VAL A 189 -0.44 -1.39 -9.32
C VAL A 189 -1.47 -2.46 -9.62
N ASP A 190 -2.51 -2.48 -8.81
CA ASP A 190 -3.72 -3.25 -9.04
C ASP A 190 -4.87 -2.31 -9.41
N LEU A 191 -5.47 -2.53 -10.59
CA LEU A 191 -6.52 -1.68 -11.13
C LEU A 191 -7.89 -2.26 -10.79
N SER A 192 -8.58 -1.63 -9.85
CA SER A 192 -9.89 -2.10 -9.40
C SER A 192 -10.76 -0.97 -8.86
N ASP A 193 -12.01 -0.94 -9.32
CA ASP A 193 -13.02 0.00 -8.82
C ASP A 193 -13.78 -0.54 -7.59
N ARG A 194 -13.48 -1.77 -7.15
CA ARG A 194 -14.06 -2.33 -5.91
C ARG A 194 -13.40 -1.72 -4.67
N PRO A 195 -14.14 -1.58 -3.57
CA PRO A 195 -13.52 -1.38 -2.27
C PRO A 195 -12.54 -2.52 -1.97
N VAL A 196 -11.34 -2.18 -1.51
CA VAL A 196 -10.32 -3.16 -1.11
C VAL A 196 -10.08 -3.07 0.39
N ASP A 197 -9.82 -4.20 1.03
CA ASP A 197 -9.28 -4.22 2.38
C ASP A 197 -7.77 -3.98 2.32
N LEU A 198 -7.37 -2.71 2.51
CA LEU A 198 -5.96 -2.31 2.42
C LEU A 198 -5.05 -3.13 3.32
N LEU A 199 -5.51 -3.45 4.54
CA LEU A 199 -4.73 -4.22 5.51
C LEU A 199 -4.70 -5.71 5.15
N GLY A 200 -5.88 -6.29 4.91
CA GLY A 200 -6.01 -7.72 4.61
C GLY A 200 -5.39 -8.12 3.26
N GLU A 201 -5.52 -7.26 2.25
CA GLU A 201 -4.97 -7.49 0.91
C GLU A 201 -3.52 -6.95 0.76
N GLY A 202 -3.02 -6.21 1.77
CA GLY A 202 -1.63 -5.75 1.85
C GLY A 202 -1.27 -4.61 0.90
N TYR A 203 -2.20 -3.70 0.65
CA TYR A 203 -1.92 -2.47 -0.07
C TYR A 203 -1.32 -1.40 0.85
N ASP A 204 -0.38 -0.64 0.33
CA ASP A 204 0.22 0.50 1.02
C ASP A 204 -0.59 1.77 0.83
N LEU A 205 -1.23 1.90 -0.32
CA LEU A 205 -1.97 3.06 -0.76
C LEU A 205 -3.11 2.64 -1.68
N ALA A 206 -4.28 3.28 -1.54
CA ALA A 206 -5.33 3.23 -2.55
C ALA A 206 -5.69 4.63 -3.02
N LEU A 207 -5.90 4.80 -4.31
CA LEU A 207 -6.59 5.94 -4.88
C LEU A 207 -8.09 5.63 -4.95
N ARG A 208 -8.91 6.56 -4.50
CA ARG A 208 -10.38 6.38 -4.49
C ARG A 208 -11.06 7.66 -4.93
N ILE A 209 -12.06 7.51 -5.79
CA ILE A 209 -12.90 8.62 -6.28
C ILE A 209 -14.28 8.47 -5.65
N GLY A 210 -14.73 9.50 -4.93
CA GLY A 210 -16.05 9.53 -4.31
C GLY A 210 -16.04 9.88 -2.84
N VAL A 211 -17.17 9.58 -2.19
CA VAL A 211 -17.33 9.72 -0.74
C VAL A 211 -16.71 8.51 -0.06
N LEU A 212 -15.84 8.74 0.88
CA LEU A 212 -15.22 7.68 1.68
C LEU A 212 -16.11 7.39 2.88
N GLU A 213 -16.26 6.11 3.21
CA GLU A 213 -16.92 5.68 4.44
C GLU A 213 -16.00 5.91 5.64
N ASP A 214 -16.59 6.09 6.81
CA ASP A 214 -15.83 6.21 8.06
C ASP A 214 -14.99 4.96 8.31
N SER A 215 -13.69 5.17 8.48
CA SER A 215 -12.73 4.08 8.68
C SER A 215 -11.54 4.55 9.52
N THR A 216 -10.71 3.61 9.97
CA THR A 216 -9.45 3.90 10.66
C THR A 216 -8.31 4.30 9.73
N LEU A 217 -8.59 4.39 8.44
CA LEU A 217 -7.61 4.76 7.41
C LEU A 217 -7.44 6.28 7.34
N ILE A 218 -6.27 6.71 6.92
CA ILE A 218 -6.00 8.12 6.64
C ILE A 218 -6.39 8.40 5.20
N ALA A 219 -7.17 9.47 5.00
CA ALA A 219 -7.52 9.97 3.67
C ALA A 219 -6.90 11.35 3.43
N ARG A 220 -6.22 11.51 2.30
CA ARG A 220 -5.71 12.79 1.81
C ARG A 220 -6.33 13.13 0.47
N ARG A 221 -6.99 14.28 0.40
CA ARG A 221 -7.52 14.81 -0.86
C ARG A 221 -6.36 15.11 -1.83
N LEU A 222 -6.49 14.63 -3.06
CA LEU A 222 -5.55 14.88 -4.15
C LEU A 222 -6.09 15.88 -5.17
N ALA A 223 -7.32 15.67 -5.64
CA ALA A 223 -7.94 16.51 -6.66
C ALA A 223 -9.46 16.49 -6.58
N SER A 224 -10.09 17.42 -7.31
CA SER A 224 -11.53 17.43 -7.62
C SER A 224 -11.76 16.75 -8.97
N ILE A 225 -12.81 15.96 -9.08
CA ILE A 225 -13.19 15.24 -10.30
C ILE A 225 -14.56 15.74 -10.72
N GLU A 226 -14.55 16.55 -11.78
CA GLU A 226 -15.78 17.05 -12.39
C GLU A 226 -16.53 15.92 -13.11
N ARG A 227 -17.85 16.02 -13.12
CA ARG A 227 -18.74 15.08 -13.77
C ARG A 227 -19.75 15.80 -14.65
N VAL A 228 -20.31 15.09 -15.63
CA VAL A 228 -21.29 15.63 -16.54
C VAL A 228 -22.38 14.59 -16.83
N TYR A 229 -23.62 15.04 -16.96
CA TYR A 229 -24.70 14.28 -17.53
C TYR A 229 -24.63 14.41 -19.04
N CYS A 230 -24.60 13.31 -19.79
CA CYS A 230 -24.49 13.36 -21.24
C CYS A 230 -25.18 12.18 -21.93
N ALA A 231 -25.53 12.37 -23.17
CA ALA A 231 -26.12 11.36 -24.05
C ALA A 231 -25.69 11.61 -25.49
N SER A 232 -25.90 10.63 -26.38
CA SER A 232 -25.64 10.87 -27.80
C SER A 232 -26.73 11.76 -28.43
N PRO A 233 -26.37 12.55 -29.48
CA PRO A 233 -27.36 13.34 -30.24
C PRO A 233 -28.52 12.51 -30.79
N GLU A 234 -28.20 11.30 -31.25
CA GLU A 234 -29.23 10.37 -31.81
C GLU A 234 -30.27 9.97 -30.77
N TYR A 235 -29.80 9.63 -29.54
CA TYR A 235 -30.70 9.32 -28.43
C TYR A 235 -31.64 10.49 -28.11
N LEU A 236 -31.07 11.71 -28.03
CA LEU A 236 -31.82 12.92 -27.72
C LEU A 236 -32.78 13.33 -28.80
N ALA A 237 -32.45 13.07 -30.09
CA ALA A 237 -33.34 13.29 -31.22
C ALA A 237 -34.57 12.36 -31.19
N GLU A 238 -34.40 11.10 -30.73
CA GLU A 238 -35.47 10.13 -30.60
C GLU A 238 -36.33 10.32 -29.35
N ARG A 239 -35.70 10.58 -28.21
CA ARG A 239 -36.33 10.57 -26.86
C ARG A 239 -36.61 11.95 -26.29
N GLY A 240 -36.10 13.01 -26.93
CA GLY A 240 -36.14 14.37 -26.42
C GLY A 240 -34.96 14.66 -25.46
N THR A 241 -34.75 15.94 -25.21
CA THR A 241 -33.73 16.43 -24.27
C THR A 241 -34.35 16.70 -22.90
N PRO A 242 -33.88 16.08 -21.81
CA PRO A 242 -34.37 16.39 -20.46
C PRO A 242 -34.03 17.82 -20.09
N LEU A 243 -35.01 18.58 -19.59
CA LEU A 243 -34.85 19.98 -19.16
C LEU A 243 -34.76 20.13 -17.64
N LYS A 244 -35.21 19.13 -16.91
CA LYS A 244 -35.21 19.09 -15.44
C LYS A 244 -34.95 17.67 -14.93
N PRO A 245 -34.50 17.52 -13.68
CA PRO A 245 -34.15 16.20 -13.12
C PRO A 245 -35.27 15.16 -13.18
N GLU A 246 -36.54 15.60 -13.01
CA GLU A 246 -37.70 14.71 -13.02
C GLU A 246 -37.92 14.04 -14.40
N ASP A 247 -37.47 14.68 -15.47
CA ASP A 247 -37.64 14.14 -16.83
C ASP A 247 -36.86 12.81 -17.00
N LEU A 248 -35.79 12.60 -16.16
CA LEU A 248 -35.03 11.35 -16.17
C LEU A 248 -35.85 10.11 -15.85
N HIS A 249 -37.03 10.24 -15.25
CA HIS A 249 -37.93 9.11 -15.02
C HIS A 249 -38.51 8.54 -16.31
N THR A 250 -38.53 9.30 -17.41
CA THR A 250 -39.00 8.89 -18.73
C THR A 250 -37.85 8.53 -19.68
N HIS A 251 -36.61 8.70 -19.25
CA HIS A 251 -35.42 8.37 -20.02
C HIS A 251 -34.79 7.06 -19.58
N ASP A 252 -34.13 6.36 -20.52
CA ASP A 252 -33.22 5.29 -20.19
C ASP A 252 -31.96 5.88 -19.61
N CYS A 253 -31.59 5.48 -18.39
CA CYS A 253 -30.35 5.91 -17.74
C CYS A 253 -29.33 4.80 -17.66
N LEU A 254 -28.06 5.16 -17.64
CA LEU A 254 -26.92 4.24 -17.57
C LEU A 254 -26.17 4.45 -16.25
N PRO A 255 -26.67 3.88 -15.13
CA PRO A 255 -26.10 4.09 -13.81
C PRO A 255 -24.79 3.33 -13.63
N TYR A 256 -23.83 4.00 -12.96
CA TYR A 256 -22.57 3.41 -12.55
C TYR A 256 -22.74 2.56 -11.28
N GLY A 257 -22.11 1.37 -11.25
CA GLY A 257 -22.07 0.47 -10.11
C GLY A 257 -23.06 -0.68 -10.16
N HIS A 258 -23.19 -1.42 -9.07
CA HIS A 258 -23.97 -2.65 -9.00
C HIS A 258 -25.34 -2.49 -8.31
N SER A 259 -25.58 -1.35 -7.67
CA SER A 259 -26.85 -1.11 -6.98
C SER A 259 -28.03 -1.09 -7.94
N ARG A 260 -29.14 -1.69 -7.51
CA ARG A 260 -30.40 -1.66 -8.29
C ARG A 260 -31.05 -0.28 -8.27
N GLN A 261 -30.82 0.48 -7.23
CA GLN A 261 -31.29 1.84 -7.06
C GLN A 261 -30.10 2.76 -6.97
N VAL A 262 -29.90 3.60 -7.96
CA VAL A 262 -28.88 4.63 -8.00
C VAL A 262 -29.59 5.98 -7.97
N GLN A 263 -29.14 6.84 -7.06
CA GLN A 263 -29.63 8.21 -6.95
C GLN A 263 -28.63 9.14 -7.62
N TRP A 264 -29.11 9.92 -8.56
CA TRP A 264 -28.37 11.05 -9.08
C TRP A 264 -28.77 12.31 -8.33
N ARG A 265 -27.76 13.02 -7.83
CA ARG A 265 -27.94 14.21 -7.02
C ARG A 265 -27.68 15.46 -7.84
N PHE A 266 -28.64 16.37 -7.81
CA PHE A 266 -28.60 17.64 -8.51
C PHE A 266 -28.55 18.78 -7.50
N GLU A 267 -27.66 19.74 -7.73
CA GLU A 267 -27.58 20.99 -6.98
C GLU A 267 -27.91 22.13 -7.94
N GLY A 268 -29.11 22.71 -7.81
CA GLY A 268 -29.58 23.83 -8.60
C GLY A 268 -30.02 25.00 -7.71
N GLN A 269 -30.68 26.01 -8.30
CA GLN A 269 -31.24 27.12 -7.57
C GLN A 269 -32.39 26.62 -6.66
N GLY A 270 -32.06 26.20 -5.41
CA GLY A 270 -33.05 25.69 -4.48
C GLY A 270 -32.52 24.58 -3.59
N ARG A 271 -33.39 23.63 -3.20
CA ARG A 271 -32.98 22.46 -2.40
C ARG A 271 -32.37 21.39 -3.30
N PRO A 272 -31.31 20.70 -2.79
CA PRO A 272 -30.77 19.54 -3.51
C PRO A 272 -31.87 18.53 -3.86
N GLN A 273 -31.89 18.08 -5.10
CA GLN A 273 -32.82 17.06 -5.58
C GLN A 273 -32.09 15.76 -5.80
N ASN A 274 -32.71 14.66 -5.40
CA ASN A 274 -32.21 13.31 -5.68
C ASN A 274 -33.24 12.61 -6.58
N VAL A 275 -32.79 12.13 -7.73
CA VAL A 275 -33.61 11.38 -8.66
C VAL A 275 -33.15 9.92 -8.68
N ASN A 276 -34.07 9.00 -8.42
CA ASN A 276 -33.80 7.58 -8.58
C ASN A 276 -33.82 7.25 -10.07
N VAL A 277 -32.68 6.80 -10.57
CA VAL A 277 -32.53 6.39 -11.97
C VAL A 277 -32.45 4.88 -12.09
N THR A 278 -33.00 4.39 -13.18
CA THR A 278 -32.97 2.97 -13.54
C THR A 278 -32.55 2.83 -14.99
N GLY A 279 -32.01 1.68 -15.34
CA GLY A 279 -31.61 1.42 -16.71
C GLY A 279 -31.42 -0.06 -17.01
N ARG A 280 -31.35 -0.37 -18.30
CA ARG A 280 -31.19 -1.74 -18.81
C ARG A 280 -29.76 -2.24 -18.68
N MET A 281 -28.77 -1.33 -18.51
CA MET A 281 -27.37 -1.64 -18.36
C MET A 281 -26.81 -0.97 -17.09
N ARG A 282 -26.06 -1.73 -16.29
CA ARG A 282 -25.36 -1.29 -15.09
C ARG A 282 -24.01 -1.95 -15.04
N VAL A 283 -22.97 -1.17 -14.91
CA VAL A 283 -21.60 -1.66 -14.82
C VAL A 283 -20.78 -0.75 -13.87
N ASN A 284 -19.72 -1.29 -13.34
CA ASN A 284 -18.76 -0.56 -12.52
C ASN A 284 -17.55 -0.04 -13.33
N ASN A 285 -17.75 0.15 -14.63
CA ASN A 285 -16.70 0.68 -15.50
C ASN A 285 -17.27 1.83 -16.36
N GLY A 286 -16.64 3.00 -16.25
CA GLY A 286 -17.10 4.21 -16.92
C GLY A 286 -16.91 4.20 -18.43
N GLU A 287 -15.89 3.50 -18.95
CA GLU A 287 -15.64 3.40 -20.38
C GLU A 287 -16.78 2.64 -21.09
N LEU A 288 -17.23 1.53 -20.51
CA LEU A 288 -18.36 0.78 -21.05
C LEU A 288 -19.67 1.59 -21.01
N LEU A 289 -19.89 2.43 -19.99
CA LEU A 289 -21.05 3.31 -19.93
C LEU A 289 -20.98 4.44 -20.97
N LYS A 290 -19.78 5.00 -21.19
CA LYS A 290 -19.52 5.98 -22.24
C LYS A 290 -19.88 5.39 -23.62
N ASP A 291 -19.36 4.19 -23.91
CA ASP A 291 -19.59 3.53 -25.19
C ASP A 291 -21.09 3.19 -25.40
N ALA A 292 -21.76 2.77 -24.33
CA ALA A 292 -23.22 2.55 -24.36
C ALA A 292 -23.99 3.86 -24.62
N ALA A 293 -23.57 4.97 -24.01
CA ALA A 293 -24.19 6.28 -24.23
C ALA A 293 -23.97 6.76 -25.67
N ILE A 294 -22.76 6.59 -26.22
CA ILE A 294 -22.45 6.88 -27.63
C ILE A 294 -23.33 6.05 -28.58
N ALA A 295 -23.57 4.78 -28.23
CA ALA A 295 -24.44 3.88 -29.00
C ALA A 295 -25.95 4.19 -28.84
N GLY A 296 -26.35 5.29 -28.22
CA GLY A 296 -27.72 5.73 -28.10
C GLY A 296 -28.55 4.96 -27.05
N MET A 297 -27.90 4.28 -26.11
CA MET A 297 -28.61 3.47 -25.09
C MET A 297 -29.22 4.28 -23.95
N GLY A 298 -28.89 5.58 -23.82
CA GLY A 298 -29.45 6.41 -22.76
C GLY A 298 -28.50 7.50 -22.25
N ILE A 299 -28.90 8.09 -21.14
CA ILE A 299 -28.16 9.17 -20.47
C ILE A 299 -27.22 8.56 -19.44
N THR A 300 -25.98 9.03 -19.43
CA THR A 300 -24.98 8.63 -18.43
C THR A 300 -24.54 9.83 -17.57
N TYR A 301 -23.96 9.54 -16.40
CA TYR A 301 -23.42 10.52 -15.47
C TYR A 301 -22.00 10.10 -15.06
N LEU A 302 -21.00 10.67 -15.73
CA LEU A 302 -19.61 10.20 -15.66
C LEU A 302 -18.63 11.37 -15.44
N PRO A 303 -17.44 11.04 -14.92
CA PRO A 303 -16.30 11.98 -14.88
C PRO A 303 -15.93 12.50 -16.26
N THR A 304 -15.57 13.79 -16.31
CA THR A 304 -15.15 14.48 -17.56
C THR A 304 -13.93 13.83 -18.19
N PHE A 305 -13.00 13.29 -17.39
CA PHE A 305 -11.82 12.60 -17.94
C PHE A 305 -12.16 11.28 -18.70
N ILE A 306 -13.38 10.75 -18.52
CA ILE A 306 -13.86 9.57 -19.28
C ILE A 306 -14.57 9.99 -20.57
N VAL A 307 -15.41 10.99 -20.50
CA VAL A 307 -16.30 11.37 -21.62
C VAL A 307 -15.79 12.58 -22.40
N GLY A 308 -14.72 13.27 -21.95
CA GLY A 308 -14.27 14.53 -22.51
C GLY A 308 -14.03 14.48 -24.02
N SER A 309 -13.29 13.50 -24.53
CA SER A 309 -13.06 13.34 -25.95
C SER A 309 -14.34 13.14 -26.75
N ALA A 310 -15.34 12.41 -26.21
CA ALA A 310 -16.61 12.20 -26.87
C ALA A 310 -17.50 13.46 -26.84
N LEU A 311 -17.32 14.33 -25.85
CA LEU A 311 -17.96 15.65 -25.80
C LEU A 311 -17.31 16.62 -26.79
N GLU A 312 -15.98 16.62 -26.88
CA GLU A 312 -15.23 17.48 -27.81
C GLU A 312 -15.54 17.18 -29.27
N ASP A 313 -15.66 15.91 -29.63
CA ASP A 313 -15.95 15.47 -31.00
C ASP A 313 -17.45 15.34 -31.30
N GLY A 314 -18.32 15.70 -30.35
CA GLY A 314 -19.77 15.75 -30.51
C GLY A 314 -20.48 14.40 -30.54
N ARG A 315 -19.81 13.28 -30.23
CA ARG A 315 -20.46 11.96 -30.07
C ARG A 315 -21.34 11.91 -28.84
N LEU A 316 -21.03 12.71 -27.85
CA LEU A 316 -21.87 12.97 -26.69
C LEU A 316 -22.13 14.46 -26.57
N VAL A 317 -23.29 14.84 -26.06
CA VAL A 317 -23.61 16.23 -25.73
C VAL A 317 -24.07 16.30 -24.27
N PRO A 318 -23.73 17.38 -23.56
CA PRO A 318 -24.15 17.56 -22.19
C PRO A 318 -25.66 17.81 -22.12
N VAL A 319 -26.28 17.33 -21.05
CA VAL A 319 -27.69 17.59 -20.73
C VAL A 319 -27.79 18.08 -19.29
N LEU A 320 -28.86 18.82 -18.96
CA LEU A 320 -29.08 19.39 -17.63
C LEU A 320 -27.90 20.28 -17.16
N ASP A 321 -27.28 21.00 -18.07
CA ASP A 321 -26.02 21.72 -17.85
C ASP A 321 -26.14 22.88 -16.84
N ASP A 322 -27.34 23.45 -16.69
CA ASP A 322 -27.65 24.46 -15.66
C ASP A 322 -27.64 23.90 -14.23
N LEU A 323 -27.64 22.57 -14.10
CA LEU A 323 -27.67 21.85 -12.83
C LEU A 323 -26.32 21.19 -12.58
N ARG A 324 -25.36 22.00 -12.13
CA ARG A 324 -23.98 21.53 -11.92
C ARG A 324 -23.92 20.34 -10.97
N PRO A 325 -23.36 19.21 -11.42
CA PRO A 325 -23.13 18.08 -10.53
C PRO A 325 -22.12 18.43 -9.44
N VAL A 326 -22.30 17.85 -8.26
CA VAL A 326 -21.29 17.97 -7.19
C VAL A 326 -20.03 17.21 -7.64
N PRO A 327 -18.87 17.87 -7.68
CA PRO A 327 -17.62 17.19 -7.99
C PRO A 327 -17.33 16.07 -7.01
N LEU A 328 -16.73 14.98 -7.49
CA LEU A 328 -16.19 13.94 -6.63
C LEU A 328 -14.79 14.33 -6.14
N THR A 329 -14.40 13.74 -5.02
CA THR A 329 -13.05 13.90 -4.51
C THR A 329 -12.22 12.68 -4.90
N LEU A 330 -11.07 12.90 -5.53
CA LEU A 330 -10.00 11.90 -5.61
C LEU A 330 -9.19 11.98 -4.32
N SER A 331 -9.09 10.87 -3.62
CA SER A 331 -8.36 10.76 -2.36
C SER A 331 -7.32 9.65 -2.41
N ALA A 332 -6.18 9.90 -1.77
CA ALA A 332 -5.20 8.90 -1.38
C ALA A 332 -5.60 8.35 0.00
N VAL A 333 -5.82 7.05 0.09
CA VAL A 333 -6.26 6.36 1.31
C VAL A 333 -5.20 5.35 1.71
N TYR A 334 -4.75 5.39 2.95
CA TYR A 334 -3.67 4.52 3.44
C TYR A 334 -3.78 4.24 4.93
N PRO A 335 -3.23 3.11 5.41
CA PRO A 335 -3.21 2.76 6.82
C PRO A 335 -2.34 3.72 7.64
N GLN A 336 -2.67 3.92 8.92
CA GLN A 336 -1.98 4.86 9.80
C GLN A 336 -0.47 4.61 9.90
N HIS A 337 -0.02 3.34 9.92
CA HIS A 337 1.41 3.00 9.97
C HIS A 337 2.17 3.43 8.72
N ARG A 338 1.51 3.57 7.56
CA ARG A 338 2.12 4.08 6.31
C ARG A 338 2.27 5.60 6.26
N GLN A 339 1.77 6.32 7.25
CA GLN A 339 1.92 7.79 7.35
C GLN A 339 3.40 8.23 7.39
N ARG A 340 4.28 7.39 7.90
CA ARG A 340 5.72 7.64 7.96
C ARG A 340 6.50 7.00 6.82
N SER A 341 5.87 6.26 5.95
CA SER A 341 6.50 5.61 4.80
C SER A 341 6.93 6.66 3.77
N ARG A 342 8.22 6.88 3.62
CA ARG A 342 8.78 7.88 2.69
C ARG A 342 8.35 7.66 1.24
N PRO A 343 8.44 6.44 0.65
CA PRO A 343 8.00 6.23 -0.72
C PRO A 343 6.51 6.52 -0.91
N VAL A 344 5.65 6.12 0.04
CA VAL A 344 4.21 6.39 -0.01
C VAL A 344 3.93 7.89 0.06
N GLN A 345 4.57 8.61 0.99
CA GLN A 345 4.38 10.06 1.11
C GLN A 345 4.92 10.82 -0.12
N ALA A 346 6.06 10.40 -0.67
CA ALA A 346 6.59 10.98 -1.90
C ALA A 346 5.63 10.80 -3.08
N LEU A 347 5.00 9.62 -3.23
CA LEU A 347 4.01 9.39 -4.28
C LEU A 347 2.76 10.26 -4.07
N ILE A 348 2.25 10.36 -2.85
CA ILE A 348 1.10 11.20 -2.52
C ILE A 348 1.36 12.68 -2.85
N GLU A 349 2.51 13.22 -2.41
CA GLU A 349 2.87 14.62 -2.69
C GLU A 349 3.08 14.85 -4.20
N PHE A 350 3.76 13.94 -4.89
CA PHE A 350 3.95 14.01 -6.33
C PHE A 350 2.61 14.03 -7.09
N LEU A 351 1.71 13.11 -6.76
CA LEU A 351 0.37 13.08 -7.38
C LEU A 351 -0.41 14.35 -7.07
N ARG A 352 -0.34 14.86 -5.83
CA ARG A 352 -1.01 16.10 -5.44
C ARG A 352 -0.48 17.30 -6.21
N GLU A 353 0.85 17.42 -6.38
CA GLU A 353 1.47 18.47 -7.14
C GLU A 353 1.02 18.45 -8.62
N ARG A 354 1.06 17.26 -9.24
CA ARG A 354 0.74 17.11 -10.67
C ARG A 354 -0.75 17.29 -10.97
N LEU A 355 -1.62 16.77 -10.13
CA LEU A 355 -3.07 16.87 -10.32
C LEU A 355 -3.65 18.25 -9.97
N ASN A 356 -2.99 19.03 -9.09
CA ASN A 356 -3.42 20.41 -8.79
C ASN A 356 -2.83 21.46 -9.73
N GLN A 357 -1.75 21.16 -10.50
CA GLN A 357 -1.19 22.07 -11.49
C GLN A 357 -2.02 22.12 -12.79
N GLY A 358 -2.88 21.14 -13.03
CA GLY A 358 -3.92 21.20 -14.04
C GLY A 358 -5.20 21.68 -13.37
N GLU A 359 -5.54 22.95 -13.51
CA GLU A 359 -6.90 23.45 -13.22
C GLU A 359 -7.85 22.67 -14.14
N GLU A 360 -8.58 21.71 -13.57
CA GLU A 360 -9.32 20.63 -14.23
C GLU A 360 -8.44 19.42 -14.63
N VAL A 361 -8.79 18.26 -14.08
CA VAL A 361 -8.30 16.96 -14.58
C VAL A 361 -9.04 16.72 -15.92
N SER A 362 -8.66 17.53 -16.90
CA SER A 362 -9.09 17.41 -18.29
C SER A 362 -8.23 16.34 -18.98
N PRO A 363 -8.71 15.63 -19.99
CA PRO A 363 -7.89 14.66 -20.69
C PRO A 363 -6.60 15.32 -21.17
N LEU A 364 -5.46 14.77 -20.76
CA LEU A 364 -4.16 15.18 -21.28
C LEU A 364 -4.15 14.96 -22.80
N ARG A 365 -3.91 16.04 -23.55
CA ARG A 365 -3.78 16.04 -25.00
C ARG A 365 -2.63 15.17 -25.50
#